data_dcddc00b14601875e9698a131fe560f9
#
_entry.id   dcddc00b14601875e9698a131fe560f9
#
_cell.length_a   1.000
_cell.length_b   1.000
_cell.length_c   1.000
_cell.angle_alpha   90.00
_cell.angle_beta   90.00
_cell.angle_gamma   90.00
#
_symmetry.space_group_name_H-M   'P 1'
#
loop_
_entity.id
_entity.type
_entity.pdbx_description
1 polymer ?
#
loop_
_entity_poly.entity_id
_entity_poly.type
_entity_poly.pdbx_seq_one_letter_code
_entity_poly.pdbx_strand_id
1 'polypeptide(L)'
;MRVKRSGQAAKIRRRRWGIMALVLAGLALCLLAALPVQAARNTQKHCFPLDTTAWRVSDAYGARTDPFTGKSAFHRGLDLACAAGTAVQAVQGGVVTAAAYSPSYGNHLRILHPDGCETR
;
A
#
# COMPACT_ATOMS: atom_id res chain seq x y z
N MET A 1 -66.77 11.55 -16.26
CA MET A 1 -65.88 10.42 -15.93
C MET A 1 -64.39 10.80 -16.08
N ARG A 2 -63.87 11.73 -15.24
CA ARG A 2 -62.52 12.36 -15.45
C ARG A 2 -61.68 12.53 -14.18
N VAL A 3 -61.87 11.78 -13.12
CA VAL A 3 -61.21 12.03 -11.81
C VAL A 3 -60.19 10.99 -11.40
N LYS A 4 -60.04 9.82 -12.08
CA LYS A 4 -59.15 8.74 -11.64
C LYS A 4 -57.70 8.81 -12.14
N ARG A 5 -57.34 9.68 -13.11
CA ARG A 5 -55.97 9.71 -13.70
C ARG A 5 -54.94 10.54 -12.93
N SER A 6 -55.36 11.53 -12.14
CA SER A 6 -54.42 12.42 -11.43
C SER A 6 -53.72 11.77 -10.23
N GLY A 7 -54.42 10.85 -9.54
CA GLY A 7 -53.87 10.18 -8.35
C GLY A 7 -52.77 9.16 -8.67
N GLN A 8 -52.83 8.48 -9.83
CA GLN A 8 -51.80 7.51 -10.23
C GLN A 8 -50.51 8.18 -10.61
N ALA A 9 -50.54 9.29 -11.34
CA ALA A 9 -49.36 10.04 -11.71
C ALA A 9 -48.61 10.61 -10.48
N ALA A 10 -49.34 11.11 -9.51
CA ALA A 10 -48.76 11.60 -8.25
C ALA A 10 -48.10 10.47 -7.43
N LYS A 11 -48.71 9.28 -7.39
CA LYS A 11 -48.20 8.10 -6.67
C LYS A 11 -46.90 7.56 -7.34
N ILE A 12 -46.85 7.54 -8.68
CA ILE A 12 -45.66 7.13 -9.43
C ILE A 12 -44.53 8.14 -9.22
N ARG A 13 -44.82 9.44 -9.24
CA ARG A 13 -43.85 10.51 -9.01
C ARG A 13 -43.24 10.42 -7.61
N ARG A 14 -44.07 10.24 -6.55
CA ARG A 14 -43.59 10.07 -5.18
C ARG A 14 -42.70 8.84 -5.02
N ARG A 15 -43.04 7.74 -5.68
CA ARG A 15 -42.25 6.49 -5.63
C ARG A 15 -40.87 6.66 -6.34
N ARG A 16 -40.83 7.38 -7.45
CA ARG A 16 -39.56 7.68 -8.16
C ARG A 16 -38.64 8.61 -7.34
N TRP A 17 -39.20 9.59 -6.65
CA TRP A 17 -38.46 10.47 -5.74
C TRP A 17 -37.94 9.72 -4.52
N GLY A 18 -38.69 8.80 -3.95
CA GLY A 18 -38.25 7.94 -2.86
C GLY A 18 -37.06 7.04 -3.25
N ILE A 19 -37.12 6.43 -4.44
CA ILE A 19 -36.01 5.59 -4.96
C ILE A 19 -34.76 6.43 -5.22
N MET A 20 -34.92 7.62 -5.83
CA MET A 20 -33.79 8.53 -6.06
C MET A 20 -33.13 8.98 -4.75
N ALA A 21 -33.92 9.30 -3.73
CA ALA A 21 -33.39 9.68 -2.42
C ALA A 21 -32.61 8.53 -1.74
N LEU A 22 -33.08 7.29 -1.85
CA LEU A 22 -32.38 6.11 -1.33
C LEU A 22 -31.06 5.84 -2.07
N VAL A 23 -31.04 6.00 -3.40
CA VAL A 23 -29.82 5.83 -4.21
C VAL A 23 -28.79 6.91 -3.87
N LEU A 24 -29.21 8.17 -3.73
CA LEU A 24 -28.32 9.26 -3.34
C LEU A 24 -27.78 9.10 -1.91
N ALA A 25 -28.61 8.63 -0.98
CA ALA A 25 -28.17 8.33 0.39
C ALA A 25 -27.15 7.17 0.42
N GLY A 26 -27.36 6.12 -0.39
CA GLY A 26 -26.43 5.01 -0.52
C GLY A 26 -25.08 5.42 -1.12
N LEU A 27 -25.09 6.27 -2.15
CA LEU A 27 -23.86 6.83 -2.74
C LEU A 27 -23.10 7.74 -1.76
N ALA A 28 -23.81 8.57 -1.00
CA ALA A 28 -23.20 9.41 0.03
C ALA A 28 -22.57 8.57 1.16
N LEU A 29 -23.22 7.48 1.57
CA LEU A 29 -22.68 6.56 2.58
C LEU A 29 -21.44 5.83 2.09
N CYS A 30 -21.38 5.40 0.82
CA CYS A 30 -20.20 4.82 0.21
C CYS A 30 -19.03 5.81 0.11
N LEU A 31 -19.29 7.07 -0.23
CA LEU A 31 -18.28 8.13 -0.27
C LEU A 31 -17.73 8.45 1.12
N LEU A 32 -18.58 8.49 2.15
CA LEU A 32 -18.15 8.71 3.54
C LEU A 32 -17.34 7.53 4.10
N ALA A 33 -17.62 6.29 3.69
CA ALA A 33 -16.84 5.11 4.09
C ALA A 33 -15.45 5.06 3.43
N ALA A 34 -15.26 5.68 2.26
CA ALA A 34 -13.98 5.71 1.56
C ALA A 34 -12.97 6.72 2.14
N LEU A 35 -13.44 7.80 2.75
CA LEU A 35 -12.59 8.88 3.28
C LEU A 35 -11.59 8.44 4.37
N PRO A 36 -11.96 7.63 5.39
CA PRO A 36 -11.01 7.21 6.42
C PRO A 36 -9.93 6.26 5.89
N VAL A 37 -10.20 5.47 4.86
CA VAL A 37 -9.21 4.56 4.25
C VAL A 37 -8.13 5.34 3.51
N GLN A 38 -8.48 6.44 2.86
CA GLN A 38 -7.54 7.31 2.17
C GLN A 38 -6.66 8.11 3.15
N ALA A 39 -7.23 8.62 4.23
CA ALA A 39 -6.51 9.33 5.28
C ALA A 39 -5.52 8.42 6.03
N ALA A 40 -5.89 7.15 6.31
CA ALA A 40 -5.00 6.18 6.93
C ALA A 40 -3.79 5.81 6.04
N ARG A 41 -3.93 5.89 4.73
CA ARG A 41 -2.81 5.64 3.80
C ARG A 41 -1.73 6.73 3.83
N ASN A 42 -2.10 7.97 4.13
CA ASN A 42 -1.18 9.12 4.09
C ASN A 42 -0.39 9.36 5.39
N THR A 43 -0.67 8.63 6.46
CA THR A 43 0.00 8.80 7.77
C THR A 43 0.96 7.66 8.12
N GLN A 44 1.25 6.74 7.20
CA GLN A 44 2.18 5.65 7.47
C GLN A 44 3.61 6.18 7.60
N LYS A 45 4.08 6.15 8.83
CA LYS A 45 5.44 6.53 9.20
C LYS A 45 6.41 5.47 8.68
N HIS A 46 7.39 5.89 7.89
CA HIS A 46 8.53 5.05 7.55
C HIS A 46 9.50 4.99 8.73
N CYS A 47 10.10 3.84 8.96
CA CYS A 47 11.14 3.66 9.97
C CYS A 47 12.42 3.12 9.32
N PHE A 48 13.54 3.32 9.99
CA PHE A 48 14.80 2.73 9.55
C PHE A 48 14.76 1.21 9.82
N PRO A 49 15.30 0.36 8.92
CA PRO A 49 15.15 -1.09 9.02
C PRO A 49 15.92 -1.75 10.18
N LEU A 50 16.80 -1.03 10.84
CA LEU A 50 17.59 -1.52 11.98
C LEU A 50 17.28 -0.71 13.24
N ASP A 51 16.98 -1.40 14.34
CA ASP A 51 16.79 -0.79 15.65
C ASP A 51 18.10 -0.81 16.45
N THR A 52 19.16 -0.30 15.85
CA THR A 52 20.49 -0.15 16.45
C THR A 52 21.26 0.95 15.74
N THR A 53 22.20 1.57 16.42
CA THR A 53 23.14 2.54 15.84
C THR A 53 24.45 1.87 15.40
N ALA A 54 24.68 0.60 15.74
CA ALA A 54 25.87 -0.16 15.43
C ALA A 54 25.81 -0.81 14.02
N TRP A 55 25.73 0.02 12.99
CA TRP A 55 25.72 -0.40 11.60
C TRP A 55 26.60 0.51 10.73
N ARG A 56 26.97 0.05 9.55
CA ARG A 56 27.63 0.85 8.52
C ARG A 56 27.11 0.50 7.13
N VAL A 57 27.18 1.42 6.20
CA VAL A 57 26.97 1.12 4.78
C VAL A 57 28.17 0.29 4.31
N SER A 58 27.92 -0.93 3.86
CA SER A 58 28.94 -1.81 3.27
C SER A 58 28.97 -1.70 1.75
N ASP A 59 27.81 -1.42 1.12
CA ASP A 59 27.72 -1.15 -0.32
C ASP A 59 26.58 -0.17 -0.60
N ALA A 60 26.86 0.87 -1.38
CA ALA A 60 25.92 1.94 -1.68
C ALA A 60 25.09 1.63 -2.94
N TYR A 61 23.93 2.25 -3.03
CA TYR A 61 23.14 2.25 -4.26
C TYR A 61 23.91 2.97 -5.39
N GLY A 62 23.92 2.39 -6.59
CA GLY A 62 24.47 3.05 -7.76
C GLY A 62 25.40 2.18 -8.61
N ALA A 63 26.07 2.84 -9.53
CA ALA A 63 27.08 2.20 -10.40
C ALA A 63 28.33 1.80 -9.60
N ARG A 64 28.80 0.57 -9.79
CA ARG A 64 29.99 0.04 -9.12
C ARG A 64 30.70 -0.96 -9.99
N THR A 65 31.90 -1.33 -9.58
CA THR A 65 32.57 -2.54 -10.09
C THR A 65 32.13 -3.73 -9.25
N ASP A 66 31.64 -4.78 -9.89
CA ASP A 66 31.23 -6.01 -9.21
C ASP A 66 32.48 -6.65 -8.57
N PRO A 67 32.48 -6.90 -7.25
CA PRO A 67 33.65 -7.37 -6.53
C PRO A 67 34.04 -8.82 -6.87
N PHE A 68 33.14 -9.61 -7.46
CA PHE A 68 33.39 -10.99 -7.83
C PHE A 68 33.85 -11.15 -9.29
N THR A 69 33.31 -10.34 -10.19
CA THR A 69 33.54 -10.46 -11.63
C THR A 69 34.45 -9.37 -12.19
N GLY A 70 34.68 -8.29 -11.44
CA GLY A 70 35.46 -7.11 -11.91
C GLY A 70 34.77 -6.29 -13.00
N LYS A 71 33.50 -6.61 -13.34
CA LYS A 71 32.76 -5.93 -14.40
C LYS A 71 31.97 -4.76 -13.85
N SER A 72 31.63 -3.81 -14.71
CA SER A 72 30.67 -2.75 -14.37
C SER A 72 29.31 -3.34 -14.05
N ALA A 73 28.74 -2.95 -12.93
CA ALA A 73 27.44 -3.38 -12.43
C ALA A 73 26.70 -2.19 -11.81
N PHE A 74 25.40 -2.37 -11.56
CA PHE A 74 24.58 -1.38 -10.86
C PHE A 74 23.95 -2.03 -9.64
N HIS A 75 24.29 -1.52 -8.45
CA HIS A 75 23.70 -1.95 -7.20
C HIS A 75 22.32 -1.26 -7.00
N ARG A 76 21.26 -2.06 -6.96
CA ARG A 76 19.87 -1.57 -6.87
C ARG A 76 19.36 -1.46 -5.45
N GLY A 77 20.23 -1.59 -4.47
CA GLY A 77 19.90 -1.55 -3.05
C GLY A 77 20.93 -0.76 -2.25
N LEU A 78 20.76 -0.80 -0.95
CA LEU A 78 21.72 -0.28 0.03
C LEU A 78 22.02 -1.42 1.00
N ASP A 79 23.30 -1.81 1.08
CA ASP A 79 23.73 -2.86 1.99
C ASP A 79 24.19 -2.27 3.32
N LEU A 80 23.56 -2.74 4.40
CA LEU A 80 23.86 -2.32 5.77
C LEU A 80 24.49 -3.49 6.53
N ALA A 81 25.75 -3.34 6.91
CA ALA A 81 26.45 -4.32 7.73
C ALA A 81 26.24 -4.04 9.22
N CYS A 82 25.80 -5.05 9.95
CA CYS A 82 25.60 -5.05 11.41
C CYS A 82 25.96 -6.40 12.00
N ALA A 83 25.91 -6.54 13.33
CA ALA A 83 26.19 -7.80 13.99
C ALA A 83 25.20 -8.89 13.59
N ALA A 84 25.65 -10.14 13.51
CA ALA A 84 24.78 -11.28 13.27
C ALA A 84 23.72 -11.39 14.38
N GLY A 85 22.48 -11.67 13.99
CA GLY A 85 21.34 -11.72 14.92
C GLY A 85 20.67 -10.37 15.20
N THR A 86 21.17 -9.25 14.62
CA THR A 86 20.47 -7.96 14.69
C THR A 86 19.08 -8.09 14.06
N ALA A 87 18.05 -7.64 14.78
CA ALA A 87 16.68 -7.65 14.27
C ALA A 87 16.53 -6.67 13.09
N VAL A 88 15.89 -7.12 12.02
CA VAL A 88 15.52 -6.30 10.87
C VAL A 88 14.01 -6.10 10.90
N GLN A 89 13.58 -4.86 10.83
CA GLN A 89 12.17 -4.49 10.83
C GLN A 89 11.71 -3.97 9.47
N ALA A 90 10.42 -4.15 9.17
CA ALA A 90 9.82 -3.57 7.98
C ALA A 90 9.87 -2.04 8.05
N VAL A 91 10.32 -1.39 6.98
CA VAL A 91 10.40 0.09 6.91
C VAL A 91 9.02 0.76 6.97
N GLN A 92 7.96 0.01 6.65
CA GLN A 92 6.56 0.42 6.67
C GLN A 92 5.68 -0.82 6.82
N GLY A 93 4.48 -0.66 7.38
CA GLY A 93 3.49 -1.75 7.40
C GLY A 93 3.12 -2.20 5.98
N GLY A 94 2.82 -3.48 5.82
CA GLY A 94 2.49 -4.04 4.49
C GLY A 94 2.15 -5.52 4.55
N VAL A 95 2.06 -6.14 3.38
CA VAL A 95 1.79 -7.57 3.21
C VAL A 95 3.05 -8.26 2.71
N VAL A 96 3.49 -9.30 3.41
CA VAL A 96 4.60 -10.14 2.95
C VAL A 96 4.16 -10.91 1.71
N THR A 97 4.76 -10.60 0.56
CA THR A 97 4.48 -11.23 -0.74
C THR A 97 5.43 -12.37 -1.07
N ALA A 98 6.61 -12.40 -0.41
CA ALA A 98 7.54 -13.50 -0.50
C ALA A 98 8.39 -13.62 0.77
N ALA A 99 8.68 -14.85 1.17
CA ALA A 99 9.68 -15.23 2.17
C ALA A 99 10.41 -16.45 1.60
N ALA A 100 11.66 -16.28 1.16
CA ALA A 100 12.36 -17.31 0.41
C ALA A 100 13.88 -17.22 0.57
N TYR A 101 14.56 -18.23 0.08
CA TYR A 101 16.00 -18.25 -0.13
C TYR A 101 16.31 -18.26 -1.62
N SER A 102 17.34 -17.53 -2.04
CA SER A 102 17.91 -17.65 -3.37
C SER A 102 19.44 -17.53 -3.33
N PRO A 103 20.18 -18.12 -4.29
CA PRO A 103 21.63 -17.99 -4.34
C PRO A 103 22.14 -16.54 -4.44
N SER A 104 21.34 -15.66 -5.08
CA SER A 104 21.71 -14.25 -5.31
C SER A 104 21.43 -13.33 -4.13
N TYR A 105 20.35 -13.62 -3.33
CA TYR A 105 19.90 -12.75 -2.25
C TYR A 105 20.03 -13.39 -0.86
N GLY A 106 20.32 -14.68 -0.79
CA GLY A 106 20.23 -15.41 0.47
C GLY A 106 18.79 -15.54 0.95
N ASN A 107 18.59 -15.50 2.26
CA ASN A 107 17.25 -15.38 2.87
C ASN A 107 16.74 -13.96 2.62
N HIS A 108 15.55 -13.85 2.06
CA HIS A 108 14.97 -12.57 1.74
C HIS A 108 13.45 -12.55 1.94
N LEU A 109 12.95 -11.36 2.22
CA LEU A 109 11.52 -11.04 2.31
C LEU A 109 11.19 -10.01 1.23
N ARG A 110 9.93 -10.05 0.75
CA ARG A 110 9.33 -8.97 -0.02
C ARG A 110 8.08 -8.50 0.69
N ILE A 111 7.90 -7.20 0.79
CA ILE A 111 6.76 -6.59 1.45
C ILE A 111 6.17 -5.55 0.51
N LEU A 112 4.90 -5.76 0.15
CA LEU A 112 4.10 -4.78 -0.59
C LEU A 112 3.44 -3.82 0.40
N HIS A 113 3.71 -2.54 0.25
CA HIS A 113 3.19 -1.48 1.10
C HIS A 113 1.88 -0.90 0.56
N PRO A 114 1.05 -0.23 1.40
CA PRO A 114 -0.24 0.33 1.00
C PRO A 114 -0.15 1.43 -0.08
N ASP A 115 1.01 2.07 -0.23
CA ASP A 115 1.30 3.07 -1.26
C ASP A 115 1.66 2.45 -2.63
N GLY A 116 1.73 1.11 -2.70
CA GLY A 116 2.11 0.37 -3.90
C GLY A 116 3.61 0.15 -4.06
N CYS A 117 4.45 0.69 -3.17
CA CYS A 117 5.88 0.40 -3.14
C CYS A 117 6.14 -1.03 -2.63
N GLU A 118 7.23 -1.63 -3.08
CA GLU A 118 7.72 -2.92 -2.57
C GLU A 118 9.12 -2.72 -1.97
N THR A 119 9.34 -3.27 -0.76
CA THR A 119 10.69 -3.44 -0.19
C THR A 119 11.11 -4.89 -0.20
N ARG A 120 12.43 -5.10 -0.34
CA ARG A 120 13.04 -6.42 -0.30
C ARG A 120 14.20 -6.39 0.69
#